data_72401248195cd89286ba5d6a0c4511cc
#
_entry.id   72401248195cd89286ba5d6a0c4511cc
#
_cell.length_a   1.000
_cell.length_b   1.000
_cell.length_c   1.000
_cell.angle_alpha   90.00
_cell.angle_beta   90.00
_cell.angle_gamma   90.00
#
_symmetry.space_group_name_H-M   'P 1'
#
loop_
_entity.id
_entity.type
_entity.pdbx_description
1 polymer ?
#
loop_
_entity_poly.entity_id
_entity_poly.type
_entity_poly.pdbx_seq_one_letter_code
_entity_poly.pdbx_strand_id
1 'polypeptide(L)'
;MKFAIVGLAAVLLAGCAPVTISRINADPSRFQNKTVTVSGTVTNSVGVLGKGGYEVDDGTGKIYVISGKGVPSRGSQVEVTGRVSPGVEVLGTPVGVAIRESDHKVK
;
A
#
# COMPACT_ATOMS: atom_id res chain seq x y z
N MET A 1 -36.62 1.26 12.85
CA MET A 1 -35.99 1.03 13.85
C MET A 1 -34.87 0.17 13.82
N LYS A 2 -34.86 -0.86 13.30
CA LYS A 2 -33.80 -1.76 13.30
C LYS A 2 -32.78 -1.43 12.33
N PHE A 3 -32.94 -0.45 11.55
CA PHE A 3 -32.04 -0.26 10.46
C PHE A 3 -30.70 0.24 10.87
N ALA A 4 -30.59 0.92 11.95
CA ALA A 4 -29.32 1.45 12.40
C ALA A 4 -28.28 0.35 12.62
N ILE A 5 -28.73 -0.81 12.93
CA ILE A 5 -27.82 -1.90 13.21
C ILE A 5 -27.09 -2.36 11.99
N VAL A 6 -27.74 -2.30 10.86
CA VAL A 6 -27.11 -2.71 9.63
C VAL A 6 -25.97 -1.80 9.24
N GLY A 7 -26.16 -0.50 9.46
CA GLY A 7 -25.10 0.42 9.15
C GLY A 7 -23.87 0.22 9.99
N LEU A 8 -24.05 -0.26 11.19
CA LEU A 8 -22.93 -0.48 12.05
C LEU A 8 -22.00 -1.57 11.54
N ALA A 9 -22.56 -2.61 11.00
CA ALA A 9 -21.76 -3.69 10.50
C ALA A 9 -20.83 -3.24 9.38
N ALA A 10 -21.30 -2.32 8.55
CA ALA A 10 -20.47 -1.81 7.48
C ALA A 10 -19.29 -1.00 8.01
N VAL A 11 -19.48 -0.29 9.10
CA VAL A 11 -18.41 0.50 9.66
C VAL A 11 -17.26 -0.36 10.16
N LEU A 12 -17.55 -1.54 10.67
CA LEU A 12 -16.50 -2.40 11.19
C LEU A 12 -15.53 -2.85 10.12
N LEU A 13 -15.94 -2.86 8.88
CA LEU A 13 -15.06 -3.26 7.80
C LEU A 13 -14.20 -2.11 7.30
N ALA A 14 -14.47 -0.91 7.75
CA ALA A 14 -13.76 0.25 7.25
C ALA A 14 -12.30 0.29 7.69
N GLY A 15 -11.92 -0.46 8.72
CA GLY A 15 -10.54 -0.50 9.18
C GLY A 15 -9.55 -0.98 8.12
N CYS A 16 -10.03 -1.77 7.14
CA CYS A 16 -9.21 -2.26 6.05
C CYS A 16 -9.65 -1.69 4.71
N ALA A 17 -10.34 -0.56 4.72
CA ALA A 17 -10.85 0.02 3.48
C ALA A 17 -9.72 0.47 2.58
N PRO A 18 -9.85 0.32 1.27
CA PRO A 18 -8.85 0.82 0.34
C PRO A 18 -8.74 2.34 0.41
N VAL A 19 -7.56 2.83 0.19
CA VAL A 19 -7.29 4.26 0.18
C VAL A 19 -6.51 4.57 -1.10
N THR A 20 -6.63 5.78 -1.60
CA THR A 20 -5.89 6.18 -2.79
C THR A 20 -4.46 6.57 -2.42
N ILE A 21 -3.55 6.31 -3.33
CA ILE A 21 -2.15 6.64 -3.14
C ILE A 21 -1.96 8.16 -3.04
N SER A 22 -2.74 8.93 -3.80
CA SER A 22 -2.63 10.38 -3.74
C SER A 22 -2.97 10.92 -2.35
N ARG A 23 -3.89 10.31 -1.63
CA ARG A 23 -4.22 10.74 -0.27
C ARG A 23 -3.08 10.48 0.70
N ILE A 24 -2.43 9.34 0.55
CA ILE A 24 -1.28 9.02 1.40
C ILE A 24 -0.15 10.00 1.13
N ASN A 25 0.14 10.28 -0.14
CA ASN A 25 1.23 11.18 -0.50
C ASN A 25 0.95 12.63 -0.12
N ALA A 26 -0.33 13.03 -0.12
CA ALA A 26 -0.68 14.40 0.23
C ALA A 26 -0.55 14.67 1.72
N ASP A 27 -0.77 13.66 2.54
CA ASP A 27 -0.73 13.83 4.01
C ASP A 27 -0.15 12.58 4.67
N PRO A 28 1.16 12.34 4.49
CA PRO A 28 1.77 11.13 5.02
C PRO A 28 1.67 11.00 6.53
N SER A 29 1.71 12.11 7.25
CA SER A 29 1.68 12.06 8.69
C SER A 29 0.34 11.54 9.22
N ARG A 30 -0.74 11.75 8.47
CA ARG A 30 -2.05 11.25 8.86
C ARG A 30 -2.10 9.72 8.80
N PHE A 31 -1.32 9.13 7.90
CA PHE A 31 -1.32 7.69 7.70
C PHE A 31 -0.14 6.99 8.35
N GLN A 32 0.77 7.73 8.95
CA GLN A 32 1.97 7.18 9.55
C GLN A 32 1.64 6.07 10.54
N ASN A 33 2.26 4.91 10.36
CA ASN A 33 2.07 3.71 11.16
C ASN A 33 0.66 3.11 11.08
N LYS A 34 -0.17 3.58 10.17
CA LYS A 34 -1.47 2.98 9.94
C LYS A 34 -1.40 1.95 8.84
N THR A 35 -2.22 0.92 8.98
CA THR A 35 -2.34 -0.11 7.96
C THR A 35 -3.32 0.35 6.90
N VAL A 36 -2.89 0.27 5.65
CA VAL A 36 -3.70 0.67 4.50
C VAL A 36 -3.73 -0.44 3.48
N THR A 37 -4.71 -0.40 2.59
CA THR A 37 -4.78 -1.27 1.43
C THR A 37 -4.85 -0.39 0.18
N VAL A 38 -3.95 -0.64 -0.77
CA VAL A 38 -3.94 0.06 -2.05
C VAL A 38 -3.97 -0.96 -3.17
N SER A 39 -4.55 -0.59 -4.30
CA SER A 39 -4.61 -1.46 -5.47
C SER A 39 -4.13 -0.70 -6.69
N GLY A 40 -3.31 -1.33 -7.50
CA GLY A 40 -2.81 -0.68 -8.70
C GLY A 40 -1.92 -1.59 -9.52
N THR A 41 -1.15 -0.96 -10.40
CA THR A 41 -0.26 -1.67 -11.32
C THR A 41 1.18 -1.46 -10.88
N VAL A 42 1.96 -2.52 -10.91
CA VAL A 42 3.39 -2.45 -10.60
C VAL A 42 4.10 -1.80 -11.79
N THR A 43 4.73 -0.67 -11.54
CA THR A 43 5.44 0.07 -12.59
C THR A 43 6.94 -0.14 -12.53
N ASN A 44 7.46 -0.57 -11.39
CA ASN A 44 8.89 -0.82 -11.24
C ASN A 44 9.09 -1.85 -10.13
N SER A 45 10.09 -2.71 -10.27
CA SER A 45 10.37 -3.74 -9.28
C SER A 45 11.86 -3.90 -9.11
N VAL A 46 12.32 -3.96 -7.86
CA VAL A 46 13.72 -4.21 -7.53
C VAL A 46 13.74 -5.29 -6.45
N GLY A 47 14.21 -6.48 -6.80
CA GLY A 47 14.25 -7.58 -5.86
C GLY A 47 15.66 -8.13 -5.71
N VAL A 48 16.07 -8.41 -4.48
CA VAL A 48 17.37 -9.01 -4.16
C VAL A 48 17.13 -10.04 -3.07
N LEU A 49 17.47 -11.31 -3.37
CA LEU A 49 17.38 -12.41 -2.40
C LEU A 49 15.98 -12.54 -1.77
N GLY A 50 14.94 -12.38 -2.58
CA GLY A 50 13.57 -12.54 -2.09
C GLY A 50 13.03 -11.35 -1.34
N LYS A 51 13.80 -10.28 -1.24
CA LYS A 51 13.37 -9.03 -0.62
C LYS A 51 13.49 -7.92 -1.65
N GLY A 52 12.88 -6.80 -1.37
CA GLY A 52 13.04 -5.66 -2.24
C GLY A 52 11.89 -4.71 -2.15
N GLY A 53 11.74 -3.93 -3.21
CA GLY A 53 10.67 -2.95 -3.29
C GLY A 53 10.08 -2.91 -4.67
N TYR A 54 8.86 -2.43 -4.74
CA TYR A 54 8.21 -2.21 -6.03
C TYR A 54 7.34 -0.97 -5.94
N GLU A 55 7.14 -0.35 -7.08
CA GLU A 55 6.34 0.85 -7.18
C GLU A 55 4.97 0.51 -7.72
N VAL A 56 3.93 1.04 -7.08
CA VAL A 56 2.54 0.81 -7.47
C VAL A 56 1.93 2.14 -7.88
N ASP A 57 1.24 2.12 -9.01
CA ASP A 57 0.51 3.26 -9.55
C ASP A 57 -0.97 2.88 -9.59
N ASP A 58 -1.81 3.63 -8.87
CA ASP A 58 -3.25 3.36 -8.83
C ASP A 58 -4.04 4.34 -9.70
N GLY A 59 -3.36 5.13 -10.53
CA GLY A 59 -3.98 6.15 -11.35
C GLY A 59 -4.11 7.50 -10.65
N THR A 60 -3.98 7.55 -9.34
CA THR A 60 -4.00 8.80 -8.58
C THR A 60 -2.61 9.24 -8.16
N GLY A 61 -1.67 8.32 -8.10
CA GLY A 61 -0.31 8.58 -7.71
C GLY A 61 0.49 7.29 -7.66
N LYS A 62 1.74 7.40 -7.24
CA LYS A 62 2.65 6.27 -7.13
C LYS A 62 3.21 6.20 -5.73
N ILE A 63 3.46 4.98 -5.25
CA ILE A 63 4.08 4.78 -3.95
C ILE A 63 4.96 3.53 -4.01
N TYR A 64 6.07 3.55 -3.28
CA TYR A 64 6.90 2.37 -3.14
C TYR A 64 6.38 1.47 -2.04
N VAL A 65 6.55 0.17 -2.27
CA VAL A 65 6.16 -0.87 -1.32
C VAL A 65 7.41 -1.68 -1.01
N ILE A 66 7.68 -1.89 0.27
CA ILE A 66 8.81 -2.68 0.72
C ILE A 66 8.30 -4.04 1.13
N SER A 67 8.87 -5.08 0.52
CA SER A 67 8.41 -6.45 0.69
C SER A 67 9.54 -7.34 1.21
N GLY A 68 9.20 -8.20 2.15
CA GLY A 68 10.06 -9.29 2.57
C GLY A 68 9.65 -10.62 1.98
N LYS A 69 8.64 -10.62 1.11
CA LYS A 69 8.08 -11.84 0.55
C LYS A 69 8.29 -11.97 -0.95
N GLY A 70 9.20 -11.18 -1.50
CA GLY A 70 9.40 -11.13 -2.92
C GLY A 70 8.64 -9.98 -3.55
N VAL A 71 8.90 -9.71 -4.82
CA VAL A 71 8.29 -8.59 -5.52
C VAL A 71 7.53 -9.09 -6.74
N PRO A 72 6.34 -8.53 -7.01
CA PRO A 72 5.59 -8.88 -8.22
C PRO A 72 6.30 -8.36 -9.46
N SER A 73 6.01 -8.96 -10.58
CA SER A 73 6.58 -8.51 -11.85
C SER A 73 5.98 -7.18 -12.27
N ARG A 74 6.79 -6.39 -12.97
CA ARG A 74 6.34 -5.16 -13.57
C ARG A 74 5.16 -5.44 -14.49
N GLY A 75 4.13 -4.61 -14.40
CA GLY A 75 2.90 -4.78 -15.16
C GLY A 75 1.81 -5.56 -14.43
N SER A 76 2.15 -6.18 -13.29
CA SER A 76 1.16 -6.93 -12.52
C SER A 76 0.14 -6.00 -11.87
N GLN A 77 -1.10 -6.46 -11.80
CA GLN A 77 -2.12 -5.82 -10.98
C GLN A 77 -2.03 -6.39 -9.59
N VAL A 78 -1.92 -5.53 -8.58
CA VAL A 78 -1.73 -5.99 -7.20
C VAL A 78 -2.65 -5.27 -6.24
N GLU A 79 -2.95 -5.96 -5.15
CA GLU A 79 -3.57 -5.36 -3.97
C GLU A 79 -2.57 -5.51 -2.85
N VAL A 80 -2.19 -4.40 -2.22
CA VAL A 80 -1.14 -4.37 -1.20
C VAL A 80 -1.73 -3.91 0.11
N THR A 81 -1.44 -4.64 1.17
CA THR A 81 -1.81 -4.28 2.52
C THR A 81 -0.54 -4.10 3.33
N GLY A 82 -0.41 -3.00 4.03
CA GLY A 82 0.77 -2.76 4.84
C GLY A 82 0.69 -1.46 5.59
N ARG A 83 1.78 -1.16 6.28
CA ARG A 83 1.89 0.00 7.16
C ARG A 83 2.63 1.13 6.45
N VAL A 84 2.09 2.33 6.55
CA VAL A 84 2.72 3.51 5.94
C VAL A 84 3.91 3.94 6.78
N SER A 85 5.05 4.12 6.12
CA SER A 85 6.31 4.58 6.74
C SER A 85 6.87 5.74 5.95
N PRO A 86 7.13 6.88 6.58
CA PRO A 86 7.79 7.99 5.90
C PRO A 86 9.31 7.84 5.95
N GLY A 87 10.00 8.53 5.06
CA GLY A 87 11.46 8.62 5.09
C GLY A 87 12.18 7.32 4.78
N VAL A 88 11.64 6.52 3.89
CA VAL A 88 12.18 5.20 3.57
C VAL A 88 13.17 5.30 2.41
N GLU A 89 14.20 4.43 2.45
CA GLU A 89 15.15 4.26 1.35
C GLU A 89 15.01 2.87 0.78
N VAL A 90 15.15 2.75 -0.54
CA VAL A 90 15.20 1.47 -1.23
C VAL A 90 16.55 1.37 -1.90
N LEU A 91 17.37 0.41 -1.48
CA LEU A 91 18.73 0.19 -1.99
C LEU A 91 19.56 1.48 -1.99
N GLY A 92 19.46 2.23 -0.89
CA GLY A 92 20.21 3.47 -0.74
C GLY A 92 19.60 4.69 -1.41
N THR A 93 18.49 4.54 -2.12
CA THR A 93 17.82 5.66 -2.79
C THR A 93 16.63 6.10 -1.94
N PRO A 94 16.57 7.36 -1.51
CA PRO A 94 15.42 7.83 -0.76
C PRO A 94 14.19 7.86 -1.64
N VAL A 95 13.12 7.23 -1.19
CA VAL A 95 11.85 7.21 -1.93
C VAL A 95 10.76 7.94 -1.16
N GLY A 96 11.06 8.44 0.03
CA GLY A 96 10.10 9.16 0.85
C GLY A 96 9.12 8.23 1.52
N VAL A 97 7.84 8.46 1.30
CA VAL A 97 6.78 7.64 1.90
C VAL A 97 6.71 6.30 1.19
N ALA A 98 6.63 5.24 1.95
CA ALA A 98 6.48 3.90 1.41
C ALA A 98 5.53 3.09 2.27
N ILE A 99 5.06 1.97 1.74
CA ILE A 99 4.26 0.99 2.48
C ILE A 99 5.16 -0.18 2.81
N ARG A 100 5.25 -0.53 4.10
CA ARG A 100 5.92 -1.77 4.49
C ARG A 100 4.87 -2.86 4.46
N GLU A 101 4.93 -3.67 3.44
CA GLU A 101 3.87 -4.61 3.17
C GLU A 101 3.81 -5.71 4.22
N SER A 102 2.60 -6.08 4.65
CA SER A 102 2.36 -7.30 5.38
C SER A 102 1.93 -8.40 4.41
N ASP A 103 1.29 -8.02 3.31
CA ASP A 103 0.86 -8.97 2.30
C ASP A 103 0.56 -8.27 0.99
N HIS A 104 0.67 -9.01 -0.11
CA HIS A 104 0.20 -8.53 -1.41
C HIS A 104 -0.43 -9.69 -2.18
N LYS A 105 -1.36 -9.36 -3.06
CA LYS A 105 -2.01 -10.33 -3.93
C LYS A 105 -1.88 -9.84 -5.36
N VAL A 106 -1.38 -10.70 -6.22
CA VAL A 106 -1.34 -10.44 -7.66
C VAL A 106 -2.66 -10.92 -8.24
N LYS A 107 -3.30 -10.06 -9.00
CA LYS A 107 -4.60 -10.37 -9.57
C LYS A 107 -4.49 -10.90 -10.99
#